data_5e59f526ec9931070707023cfce0a4e0
#
_entry.id   5e59f526ec9931070707023cfce0a4e0
#
_cell.length_a   1.000
_cell.length_b   1.000
_cell.length_c   1.000
_cell.angle_alpha   90.00
_cell.angle_beta   90.00
_cell.angle_gamma   90.00
#
_symmetry.space_group_name_H-M   'P 1'
#
loop_
_entity.id
_entity.type
_entity.pdbx_description
1 polymer ?
#
loop_
_entity_poly.entity_id
_entity_poly.type
_entity_poly.pdbx_seq_one_letter_code
_entity_poly.pdbx_strand_id
1 'polypeptide(L)'
;MSELFDKSIRTLELPRVLQLLADQAVSEEAKALALAVRPETDYEDVLRLLDQTDGARTMSALHGAPGFSGVKPVRELLDRADRGGSLNLPELIRIGDLLYSARRAKEYFNADNMESTALDSLFLSLHGNRFLEDKIRRCIPDENTVADAASPELGDIRRHMRAALAKSRQILQKIISSPSYSKVLQENIITQRDGRVVVPVKADQKGNLPGRVHDVSSTGA
;
A
#
# COMPACT_ATOMS: atom_id res chain seq x y z
N MET A 1 -40.31 8.48 -9.66
CA MET A 1 -40.24 8.49 -11.14
C MET A 1 -41.42 7.72 -11.68
N SER A 2 -42.01 8.08 -12.83
CA SER A 2 -43.18 7.40 -13.36
C SER A 2 -42.81 6.05 -13.98
N GLU A 3 -43.71 5.08 -13.94
CA GLU A 3 -43.56 3.75 -14.57
C GLU A 3 -43.22 3.84 -16.05
N LEU A 4 -43.71 4.89 -16.72
CA LEU A 4 -43.40 5.21 -18.12
C LEU A 4 -41.93 5.55 -18.33
N PHE A 5 -41.29 6.28 -17.39
CA PHE A 5 -39.90 6.66 -17.45
C PHE A 5 -38.98 5.42 -17.31
N ASP A 6 -39.28 4.54 -16.35
CA ASP A 6 -38.52 3.29 -16.17
C ASP A 6 -38.64 2.35 -17.38
N LYS A 7 -39.82 2.31 -18.00
CA LYS A 7 -40.01 1.58 -19.24
C LYS A 7 -39.17 2.17 -20.39
N SER A 8 -39.17 3.49 -20.52
CA SER A 8 -38.35 4.18 -21.56
C SER A 8 -36.87 3.92 -21.40
N ILE A 9 -36.35 3.97 -20.18
CA ILE A 9 -34.93 3.65 -19.86
C ILE A 9 -34.55 2.25 -20.36
N ARG A 10 -35.41 1.26 -20.13
CA ARG A 10 -35.17 -0.12 -20.58
C ARG A 10 -35.28 -0.26 -22.09
N THR A 11 -36.31 0.36 -22.69
CA THR A 11 -36.52 0.31 -24.16
C THR A 11 -35.36 0.96 -24.93
N LEU A 12 -34.75 2.02 -24.39
CA LEU A 12 -33.60 2.71 -24.94
C LEU A 12 -32.26 2.08 -24.54
N GLU A 13 -32.27 0.92 -23.90
CA GLU A 13 -31.07 0.16 -23.48
C GLU A 13 -30.07 0.98 -22.63
N LEU A 14 -30.54 1.97 -21.86
CA LEU A 14 -29.68 2.78 -20.99
C LEU A 14 -28.78 1.93 -20.09
N PRO A 15 -29.25 0.83 -19.43
CA PRO A 15 -28.38 0.01 -18.60
C PRO A 15 -27.16 -0.55 -19.34
N ARG A 16 -27.30 -0.87 -20.63
CA ARG A 16 -26.19 -1.33 -21.47
C ARG A 16 -25.18 -0.20 -21.76
N VAL A 17 -25.68 1.00 -22.04
CA VAL A 17 -24.85 2.18 -22.24
C VAL A 17 -24.08 2.52 -20.96
N LEU A 18 -24.72 2.45 -19.78
CA LEU A 18 -24.07 2.68 -18.49
C LEU A 18 -23.01 1.62 -18.17
N GLN A 19 -23.24 0.36 -18.58
CA GLN A 19 -22.22 -0.68 -18.44
C GLN A 19 -20.99 -0.38 -19.31
N LEU A 20 -21.17 0.02 -20.57
CA LEU A 20 -20.07 0.43 -21.44
C LEU A 20 -19.30 1.62 -20.87
N LEU A 21 -20.01 2.57 -20.25
CA LEU A 21 -19.39 3.70 -19.57
C LEU A 21 -18.59 3.24 -18.34
N ALA A 22 -19.16 2.36 -17.52
CA ALA A 22 -18.49 1.80 -16.36
C ALA A 22 -17.23 1.02 -16.71
N ASP A 23 -17.22 0.31 -17.84
CA ASP A 23 -16.06 -0.44 -18.34
C ASP A 23 -14.88 0.48 -18.73
N GLN A 24 -15.13 1.77 -18.97
CA GLN A 24 -14.08 2.77 -19.19
C GLN A 24 -13.54 3.38 -17.88
N ALA A 25 -14.24 3.18 -16.77
CA ALA A 25 -13.84 3.74 -15.48
C ALA A 25 -12.70 2.94 -14.86
N VAL A 26 -11.74 3.66 -14.25
CA VAL A 26 -10.51 3.07 -13.72
C VAL A 26 -10.65 2.64 -12.25
N SER A 27 -11.51 3.32 -11.47
CA SER A 27 -11.74 2.98 -10.05
C SER A 27 -13.12 2.38 -9.84
N GLU A 28 -13.27 1.58 -8.78
CA GLU A 28 -14.56 0.95 -8.44
C GLU A 28 -15.63 2.00 -8.09
N GLU A 29 -15.26 3.11 -7.45
CA GLU A 29 -16.18 4.21 -7.19
C GLU A 29 -16.63 4.90 -8.49
N ALA A 30 -15.72 5.10 -9.44
CA ALA A 30 -16.07 5.68 -10.73
C ALA A 30 -17.00 4.75 -11.52
N LYS A 31 -16.79 3.44 -11.47
CA LYS A 31 -17.72 2.43 -12.05
C LYS A 31 -19.10 2.51 -11.40
N ALA A 32 -19.13 2.57 -10.07
CA ALA A 32 -20.40 2.71 -9.34
C ALA A 32 -21.13 4.01 -9.69
N LEU A 33 -20.40 5.12 -9.80
CA LEU A 33 -20.98 6.40 -10.25
C LEU A 33 -21.51 6.32 -11.67
N ALA A 34 -20.76 5.71 -12.60
CA ALA A 34 -21.20 5.51 -13.98
C ALA A 34 -22.50 4.71 -14.06
N LEU A 35 -22.61 3.61 -13.31
CA LEU A 35 -23.83 2.78 -13.25
C LEU A 35 -25.00 3.50 -12.56
N ALA A 36 -24.73 4.46 -11.70
CA ALA A 36 -25.72 5.23 -10.98
C ALA A 36 -26.26 6.44 -11.77
N VAL A 37 -25.69 6.75 -12.92
CA VAL A 37 -26.13 7.88 -13.76
C VAL A 37 -27.61 7.70 -14.11
N ARG A 38 -28.35 8.79 -14.04
CA ARG A 38 -29.76 8.87 -14.46
C ARG A 38 -29.94 10.04 -15.40
N PRO A 39 -30.92 9.95 -16.30
CA PRO A 39 -31.27 11.09 -17.15
C PRO A 39 -31.70 12.27 -16.28
N GLU A 40 -31.17 13.43 -16.58
CA GLU A 40 -31.50 14.70 -15.96
C GLU A 40 -32.58 15.41 -16.78
N THR A 41 -33.48 16.12 -16.12
CA THR A 41 -34.62 16.82 -16.74
C THR A 41 -34.59 18.32 -16.50
N ASP A 42 -33.84 18.81 -15.53
CA ASP A 42 -33.62 20.23 -15.30
C ASP A 42 -32.66 20.76 -16.37
N TYR A 43 -33.03 21.85 -17.02
CA TYR A 43 -32.28 22.42 -18.13
C TYR A 43 -30.88 22.90 -17.72
N GLU A 44 -30.76 23.58 -16.59
CA GLU A 44 -29.49 24.11 -16.12
C GLU A 44 -28.52 22.98 -15.70
N ASP A 45 -29.07 21.93 -15.08
CA ASP A 45 -28.28 20.75 -14.73
C ASP A 45 -27.81 19.98 -15.96
N VAL A 46 -28.65 19.86 -16.98
CA VAL A 46 -28.27 19.25 -18.28
C VAL A 46 -27.11 20.02 -18.91
N LEU A 47 -27.22 21.36 -19.00
CA LEU A 47 -26.17 22.20 -19.57
C LEU A 47 -24.86 22.05 -18.79
N ARG A 48 -24.92 22.15 -17.47
CA ARG A 48 -23.75 22.00 -16.59
C ARG A 48 -23.04 20.67 -16.79
N LEU A 49 -23.78 19.56 -16.90
CA LEU A 49 -23.22 18.22 -17.09
C LEU A 49 -22.61 18.06 -18.50
N LEU A 50 -23.23 18.65 -19.51
CA LEU A 50 -22.68 18.67 -20.87
C LEU A 50 -21.37 19.48 -20.92
N ASP A 51 -21.33 20.65 -20.30
CA ASP A 51 -20.15 21.51 -20.24
C ASP A 51 -19.00 20.82 -19.49
N GLN A 52 -19.30 20.11 -18.39
CA GLN A 52 -18.31 19.29 -17.68
C GLN A 52 -17.76 18.15 -18.57
N THR A 53 -18.63 17.50 -19.32
CA THR A 53 -18.24 16.41 -20.23
C THR A 53 -17.37 16.95 -21.37
N ASP A 54 -17.75 18.07 -21.99
CA ASP A 54 -16.96 18.68 -23.05
C ASP A 54 -15.63 19.23 -22.54
N GLY A 55 -15.60 19.83 -21.34
CA GLY A 55 -14.39 20.22 -20.65
C GLY A 55 -13.45 19.04 -20.43
N ALA A 56 -13.95 17.90 -19.92
CA ALA A 56 -13.15 16.69 -19.71
C ALA A 56 -12.58 16.16 -21.03
N ARG A 57 -13.39 16.14 -22.10
CA ARG A 57 -12.97 15.72 -23.44
C ARG A 57 -11.86 16.61 -23.98
N THR A 58 -12.03 17.91 -23.87
CA THR A 58 -11.07 18.92 -24.33
C THR A 58 -9.75 18.82 -23.58
N MET A 59 -9.79 18.79 -22.23
CA MET A 59 -8.60 18.62 -21.40
C MET A 59 -7.85 17.33 -21.75
N SER A 60 -8.57 16.22 -21.90
CA SER A 60 -7.96 14.94 -22.25
C SER A 60 -7.35 14.93 -23.64
N ALA A 61 -7.94 15.63 -24.61
CA ALA A 61 -7.42 15.73 -25.98
C ALA A 61 -6.15 16.59 -26.06
N LEU A 62 -6.07 17.67 -25.27
CA LEU A 62 -4.95 18.61 -25.31
C LEU A 62 -3.78 18.17 -24.42
N HIS A 63 -4.07 17.63 -23.24
CA HIS A 63 -3.07 17.37 -22.19
C HIS A 63 -2.97 15.89 -21.78
N GLY A 64 -3.73 15.01 -22.45
CA GLY A 64 -3.87 13.61 -22.03
C GLY A 64 -4.82 13.47 -20.83
N ALA A 65 -5.28 12.26 -20.53
CA ALA A 65 -6.15 12.02 -19.39
C ALA A 65 -5.35 12.08 -18.07
N PRO A 66 -5.90 12.69 -17.00
CA PRO A 66 -5.28 12.62 -15.68
C PRO A 66 -5.24 11.18 -15.18
N GLY A 67 -4.12 10.77 -14.56
CA GLY A 67 -3.92 9.41 -14.07
C GLY A 67 -4.65 9.17 -12.75
N PHE A 68 -5.77 8.46 -12.78
CA PHE A 68 -6.52 8.03 -11.59
C PHE A 68 -6.34 6.53 -11.28
N SER A 69 -5.37 5.85 -11.93
CA SER A 69 -5.11 4.43 -11.73
C SER A 69 -4.61 4.14 -10.30
N GLY A 70 -5.08 3.04 -9.73
CA GLY A 70 -4.64 2.58 -8.41
C GLY A 70 -5.38 3.19 -7.22
N VAL A 71 -6.30 4.12 -7.43
CA VAL A 71 -7.16 4.66 -6.37
C VAL A 71 -8.12 3.57 -5.92
N LYS A 72 -8.10 3.26 -4.62
CA LYS A 72 -8.99 2.28 -3.97
C LYS A 72 -9.87 2.96 -2.94
N PRO A 73 -11.07 2.41 -2.64
CA PRO A 73 -11.95 2.93 -1.61
C PRO A 73 -11.25 3.07 -0.25
N VAL A 74 -11.41 4.23 0.38
CA VAL A 74 -10.83 4.50 1.71
C VAL A 74 -11.84 5.00 2.73
N ARG A 75 -13.10 5.21 2.34
CA ARG A 75 -14.13 5.77 3.22
C ARG A 75 -14.28 4.98 4.52
N GLU A 76 -14.44 3.66 4.43
CA GLU A 76 -14.58 2.79 5.59
C GLU A 76 -13.35 2.80 6.50
N LEU A 77 -12.15 2.97 5.92
CA LEU A 77 -10.90 3.10 6.66
C LEU A 77 -10.86 4.39 7.46
N LEU A 78 -11.28 5.50 6.84
CA LEU A 78 -11.36 6.80 7.50
C LEU A 78 -12.41 6.80 8.60
N ASP A 79 -13.60 6.24 8.34
CA ASP A 79 -14.67 6.11 9.34
C ASP A 79 -14.24 5.26 10.54
N ARG A 80 -13.42 4.23 10.32
CA ARG A 80 -12.86 3.42 11.41
C ARG A 80 -11.81 4.18 12.20
N ALA A 81 -10.92 4.91 11.53
CA ALA A 81 -9.90 5.72 12.16
C ALA A 81 -10.51 6.85 13.00
N ASP A 82 -11.56 7.51 12.48
CA ASP A 82 -12.29 8.57 13.17
C ASP A 82 -12.91 8.07 14.49
N ARG A 83 -13.36 6.81 14.52
CA ARG A 83 -13.85 6.14 15.75
C ARG A 83 -12.73 5.61 16.66
N GLY A 84 -11.47 5.97 16.39
CA GLY A 84 -10.31 5.54 17.20
C GLY A 84 -9.78 4.13 16.86
N GLY A 85 -10.22 3.52 15.76
CA GLY A 85 -9.70 2.24 15.29
C GLY A 85 -8.33 2.37 14.63
N SER A 86 -7.52 1.30 14.69
CA SER A 86 -6.21 1.23 14.05
C SER A 86 -6.33 0.81 12.59
N LEU A 87 -5.42 1.33 11.76
CA LEU A 87 -5.23 0.92 10.37
C LEU A 87 -3.97 0.07 10.23
N ASN A 88 -4.04 -0.97 9.40
CA ASN A 88 -2.88 -1.80 9.07
C ASN A 88 -2.03 -1.17 7.95
N LEU A 89 -0.89 -1.79 7.62
CA LEU A 89 0.05 -1.25 6.63
C LEU A 89 -0.57 -1.12 5.23
N PRO A 90 -1.25 -2.15 4.66
CA PRO A 90 -1.92 -2.02 3.37
C PRO A 90 -3.00 -0.91 3.34
N GLU A 91 -3.70 -0.70 4.43
CA GLU A 91 -4.73 0.34 4.55
C GLU A 91 -4.10 1.75 4.54
N LEU A 92 -2.98 1.93 5.26
CA LEU A 92 -2.23 3.18 5.24
C LEU A 92 -1.63 3.46 3.86
N ILE A 93 -1.14 2.45 3.15
CA ILE A 93 -0.66 2.57 1.76
C ILE A 93 -1.78 3.07 0.85
N ARG A 94 -3.00 2.51 0.95
CA ARG A 94 -4.16 2.98 0.16
C ARG A 94 -4.47 4.47 0.39
N ILE A 95 -4.36 4.94 1.63
CA ILE A 95 -4.53 6.37 1.94
C ILE A 95 -3.39 7.18 1.31
N GLY A 96 -2.16 6.71 1.38
CA GLY A 96 -1.01 7.33 0.73
C GLY A 96 -1.19 7.44 -0.80
N ASP A 97 -1.70 6.39 -1.43
CA ASP A 97 -1.96 6.34 -2.88
C ASP A 97 -3.08 7.30 -3.28
N LEU A 98 -4.15 7.41 -2.46
CA LEU A 98 -5.20 8.41 -2.69
C LEU A 98 -4.66 9.83 -2.60
N LEU A 99 -3.86 10.16 -1.56
CA LEU A 99 -3.24 11.47 -1.40
C LEU A 99 -2.31 11.81 -2.57
N TYR A 100 -1.53 10.84 -3.03
CA TYR A 100 -0.69 10.98 -4.21
C TYR A 100 -1.52 11.27 -5.47
N SER A 101 -2.58 10.50 -5.70
CA SER A 101 -3.45 10.69 -6.87
C SER A 101 -4.15 12.04 -6.85
N ALA A 102 -4.63 12.49 -5.69
CA ALA A 102 -5.21 13.83 -5.53
C ALA A 102 -4.20 14.94 -5.83
N ARG A 103 -2.96 14.79 -5.35
CA ARG A 103 -1.88 15.74 -5.65
C ARG A 103 -1.55 15.75 -7.14
N ARG A 104 -1.43 14.58 -7.78
CA ARG A 104 -1.15 14.47 -9.22
C ARG A 104 -2.27 15.08 -10.07
N ALA A 105 -3.53 14.87 -9.69
CA ALA A 105 -4.66 15.51 -10.36
C ALA A 105 -4.61 17.04 -10.22
N LYS A 106 -4.23 17.54 -9.05
CA LYS A 106 -4.07 18.99 -8.84
C LYS A 106 -2.87 19.57 -9.62
N GLU A 107 -1.76 18.85 -9.68
CA GLU A 107 -0.61 19.22 -10.52
C GLU A 107 -0.97 19.23 -12.00
N TYR A 108 -1.75 18.25 -12.47
CA TYR A 108 -2.27 18.21 -13.83
C TYR A 108 -3.13 19.45 -14.13
N PHE A 109 -4.04 19.81 -13.25
CA PHE A 109 -4.89 21.00 -13.39
C PHE A 109 -4.12 22.31 -13.35
N ASN A 110 -3.05 22.41 -12.57
CA ASN A 110 -2.21 23.61 -12.46
C ASN A 110 -1.07 23.66 -13.50
N ALA A 111 -1.05 22.75 -14.49
CA ALA A 111 -0.06 22.81 -15.56
C ALA A 111 -0.23 24.08 -16.41
N ASP A 112 0.89 24.59 -16.92
CA ASP A 112 0.89 25.78 -17.78
C ASP A 112 -0.02 25.59 -19.00
N ASN A 113 -0.78 26.63 -19.34
CA ASN A 113 -1.72 26.69 -20.45
C ASN A 113 -3.02 25.86 -20.32
N MET A 114 -3.46 25.56 -19.10
CA MET A 114 -4.82 25.04 -18.90
C MET A 114 -5.86 26.14 -19.09
N GLU A 115 -6.78 25.93 -20.00
CA GLU A 115 -7.95 26.78 -20.16
C GLU A 115 -8.97 26.49 -19.04
N SER A 116 -9.67 27.53 -18.57
CA SER A 116 -10.74 27.35 -17.57
C SER A 116 -11.88 26.54 -18.15
N THR A 117 -12.36 25.58 -17.39
CA THR A 117 -13.43 24.67 -17.78
C THR A 117 -14.48 24.51 -16.67
N ALA A 118 -15.62 23.93 -16.98
CA ALA A 118 -16.64 23.59 -15.97
C ALA A 118 -16.16 22.56 -14.93
N LEU A 119 -14.94 22.00 -15.07
CA LEU A 119 -14.33 21.07 -14.12
C LEU A 119 -13.48 21.77 -13.05
N ASP A 120 -13.19 23.05 -13.19
CA ASP A 120 -12.28 23.77 -12.28
C ASP A 120 -12.68 23.64 -10.82
N SER A 121 -13.97 23.71 -10.52
CA SER A 121 -14.48 23.55 -9.16
C SER A 121 -14.18 22.18 -8.56
N LEU A 122 -14.17 21.11 -9.38
CA LEU A 122 -13.84 19.76 -8.96
C LEU A 122 -12.35 19.64 -8.62
N PHE A 123 -11.48 20.15 -9.47
CA PHE A 123 -10.03 20.14 -9.21
C PHE A 123 -9.65 21.04 -8.00
N LEU A 124 -10.28 22.21 -7.87
CA LEU A 124 -10.06 23.12 -6.75
C LEU A 124 -10.50 22.50 -5.40
N SER A 125 -11.52 21.64 -5.42
CA SER A 125 -11.97 20.92 -4.21
C SER A 125 -11.00 19.82 -3.75
N LEU A 126 -10.01 19.44 -4.55
CA LEU A 126 -9.02 18.43 -4.17
C LEU A 126 -8.07 18.99 -3.11
N HIS A 127 -7.97 18.30 -2.00
CA HIS A 127 -7.06 18.64 -0.90
C HIS A 127 -5.99 17.56 -0.78
N GLY A 128 -4.75 17.94 -1.10
CA GLY A 128 -3.58 17.09 -0.89
C GLY A 128 -2.99 17.31 0.51
N ASN A 129 -2.38 16.26 1.06
CA ASN A 129 -1.56 16.36 2.25
C ASN A 129 -0.20 15.70 1.98
N ARG A 130 0.72 16.48 1.40
CA ARG A 130 2.05 15.98 1.04
C ARG A 130 2.84 15.49 2.24
N PHE A 131 2.71 16.16 3.38
CA PHE A 131 3.40 15.72 4.60
C PHE A 131 2.97 14.31 5.02
N LEU A 132 1.67 14.02 4.99
CA LEU A 132 1.15 12.70 5.34
C LEU A 132 1.50 11.65 4.27
N GLU A 133 1.39 12.00 2.98
CA GLU A 133 1.81 11.16 1.87
C GLU A 133 3.27 10.73 2.02
N ASP A 134 4.19 11.68 2.18
CA ASP A 134 5.63 11.44 2.32
C ASP A 134 5.93 10.63 3.59
N LYS A 135 5.22 10.91 4.69
CA LYS A 135 5.38 10.17 5.94
C LYS A 135 4.98 8.70 5.79
N ILE A 136 3.81 8.43 5.18
CA ILE A 136 3.36 7.06 4.92
C ILE A 136 4.39 6.33 4.05
N ARG A 137 4.78 6.88 2.91
CA ARG A 137 5.74 6.26 1.99
C ARG A 137 7.10 6.01 2.59
N ARG A 138 7.59 6.95 3.42
CA ARG A 138 8.86 6.79 4.10
C ARG A 138 8.82 5.72 5.18
N CYS A 139 7.71 5.61 5.90
CA CYS A 139 7.58 4.66 7.01
C CYS A 139 7.16 3.26 6.57
N ILE A 140 6.45 3.14 5.44
CA ILE A 140 5.83 1.89 4.97
C ILE A 140 6.25 1.68 3.51
N PRO A 141 7.40 1.03 3.27
CA PRO A 141 7.89 0.78 1.91
C PRO A 141 7.08 -0.29 1.16
N ASP A 142 6.45 -1.21 1.87
CA ASP A 142 5.62 -2.28 1.35
C ASP A 142 4.56 -2.76 2.36
N GLU A 143 3.66 -3.64 1.93
CA GLU A 143 2.51 -4.11 2.72
C GLU A 143 2.88 -4.89 4.01
N ASN A 144 4.14 -5.34 4.15
CA ASN A 144 4.58 -6.21 5.23
C ASN A 144 5.69 -5.58 6.09
N THR A 145 6.23 -4.43 5.68
CA THR A 145 7.44 -3.87 6.26
C THR A 145 7.20 -2.46 6.80
N VAL A 146 7.64 -2.23 8.02
CA VAL A 146 7.83 -0.88 8.57
C VAL A 146 9.32 -0.53 8.47
N ALA A 147 9.65 0.58 7.84
CA ALA A 147 11.04 1.03 7.66
C ALA A 147 11.71 1.39 9.00
N ASP A 148 13.02 1.24 9.09
CA ASP A 148 13.80 1.68 10.25
C ASP A 148 13.63 3.20 10.51
N ALA A 149 13.37 3.96 9.46
CA ALA A 149 13.11 5.40 9.52
C ALA A 149 11.72 5.79 10.04
N ALA A 150 10.85 4.82 10.37
CA ALA A 150 9.51 5.11 10.92
C ALA A 150 9.58 5.74 12.32
N SER A 151 10.53 5.29 13.15
CA SER A 151 10.90 5.99 14.38
C SER A 151 12.40 5.79 14.71
N PRO A 152 13.04 6.76 15.40
CA PRO A 152 14.42 6.61 15.86
C PRO A 152 14.62 5.36 16.73
N GLU A 153 13.67 5.10 17.65
CA GLU A 153 13.70 3.97 18.58
C GLU A 153 13.68 2.63 17.81
N LEU A 154 12.81 2.49 16.80
CA LEU A 154 12.75 1.28 15.99
C LEU A 154 14.05 1.05 15.23
N GLY A 155 14.61 2.10 14.65
CA GLY A 155 15.91 2.06 13.96
C GLY A 155 17.02 1.61 14.90
N ASP A 156 17.08 2.15 16.12
CA ASP A 156 18.07 1.82 17.13
C ASP A 156 17.93 0.38 17.63
N ILE A 157 16.72 -0.05 17.95
CA ILE A 157 16.44 -1.43 18.39
C ILE A 157 16.89 -2.42 17.31
N ARG A 158 16.51 -2.20 16.05
CA ARG A 158 16.89 -3.09 14.96
C ARG A 158 18.40 -3.08 14.71
N ARG A 159 19.05 -1.93 14.86
CA ARG A 159 20.53 -1.83 14.77
C ARG A 159 21.18 -2.68 15.86
N HIS A 160 20.73 -2.56 17.10
CA HIS A 160 21.25 -3.36 18.21
C HIS A 160 21.00 -4.85 18.02
N MET A 161 19.82 -5.24 17.53
CA MET A 161 19.50 -6.64 17.21
C MET A 161 20.45 -7.20 16.13
N ARG A 162 20.67 -6.44 15.05
CA ARG A 162 21.60 -6.85 13.99
C ARG A 162 23.04 -6.97 14.50
N ALA A 163 23.48 -6.02 15.32
CA ALA A 163 24.81 -6.06 15.93
C ALA A 163 24.99 -7.27 16.87
N ALA A 164 23.97 -7.56 17.70
CA ALA A 164 24.00 -8.72 18.59
C ALA A 164 24.04 -10.04 17.81
N LEU A 165 23.25 -10.15 16.74
CA LEU A 165 23.24 -11.33 15.88
C LEU A 165 24.59 -11.51 15.16
N ALA A 166 25.15 -10.41 14.64
CA ALA A 166 26.47 -10.45 14.00
C ALA A 166 27.58 -10.88 14.99
N LYS A 167 27.54 -10.35 16.23
CA LYS A 167 28.46 -10.75 17.29
C LYS A 167 28.33 -12.23 17.66
N SER A 168 27.09 -12.73 17.76
CA SER A 168 26.84 -14.15 18.01
C SER A 168 27.41 -15.04 16.92
N ARG A 169 27.15 -14.68 15.63
CA ARG A 169 27.75 -15.39 14.48
C ARG A 169 29.29 -15.36 14.50
N GLN A 170 29.88 -14.22 14.83
CA GLN A 170 31.33 -14.07 14.92
C GLN A 170 31.93 -14.97 16.01
N ILE A 171 31.28 -15.08 17.17
CA ILE A 171 31.71 -15.98 18.26
C ILE A 171 31.64 -17.44 17.77
N LEU A 172 30.54 -17.85 17.16
CA LEU A 172 30.38 -19.21 16.66
C LEU A 172 31.38 -19.51 15.52
N GLN A 173 31.66 -18.50 14.66
CA GLN A 173 32.68 -18.65 13.60
C GLN A 173 34.07 -18.93 14.17
N LYS A 174 34.43 -18.27 15.30
CA LYS A 174 35.68 -18.58 15.99
C LYS A 174 35.71 -19.99 16.57
N ILE A 175 34.58 -20.49 17.06
CA ILE A 175 34.44 -21.84 17.59
C ILE A 175 34.63 -22.87 16.48
N ILE A 176 33.90 -22.76 15.35
CA ILE A 176 34.00 -23.74 14.27
C ILE A 176 35.35 -23.70 13.54
N SER A 177 36.04 -22.56 13.58
CA SER A 177 37.40 -22.42 12.98
C SER A 177 38.52 -22.84 13.94
N SER A 178 38.21 -23.12 15.19
CA SER A 178 39.23 -23.47 16.19
C SER A 178 39.56 -24.97 16.16
N PRO A 179 40.83 -25.34 15.97
CA PRO A 179 41.25 -26.73 16.04
C PRO A 179 40.88 -27.43 17.36
N SER A 180 40.81 -26.68 18.45
CA SER A 180 40.49 -27.19 19.79
C SER A 180 39.06 -27.73 19.88
N TYR A 181 38.11 -27.19 19.09
CA TYR A 181 36.72 -27.63 19.10
C TYR A 181 36.33 -28.57 17.95
N SER A 182 37.25 -28.83 17.01
CA SER A 182 36.96 -29.69 15.82
C SER A 182 36.54 -31.11 16.21
N LYS A 183 37.02 -31.62 17.36
CA LYS A 183 36.64 -32.97 17.87
C LYS A 183 35.32 -32.95 18.64
N VAL A 184 34.90 -31.79 19.14
CA VAL A 184 33.72 -31.57 19.97
C VAL A 184 32.47 -31.35 19.09
N LEU A 185 32.66 -30.68 17.96
CA LEU A 185 31.58 -30.42 17.01
C LEU A 185 31.24 -31.63 16.20
N GLN A 186 29.96 -31.85 15.94
CA GLN A 186 29.48 -32.88 15.02
C GLN A 186 29.80 -32.50 13.56
N GLU A 187 29.57 -31.23 13.25
CA GLU A 187 29.87 -30.60 11.95
C GLU A 187 30.36 -29.17 12.17
N ASN A 188 31.26 -28.67 11.33
CA ASN A 188 31.79 -27.32 11.43
C ASN A 188 30.90 -26.32 10.70
N ILE A 189 29.61 -26.26 11.06
CA ILE A 189 28.61 -25.38 10.47
C ILE A 189 27.90 -24.54 11.53
N ILE A 190 27.42 -23.38 11.14
CA ILE A 190 26.52 -22.55 11.92
C ILE A 190 25.12 -22.74 11.34
N THR A 191 24.18 -23.15 12.18
CA THR A 191 22.78 -23.34 11.82
C THR A 191 21.89 -22.39 12.62
N GLN A 192 20.60 -22.39 12.32
CA GLN A 192 19.61 -21.61 13.07
C GLN A 192 18.53 -22.55 13.61
N ARG A 193 18.23 -22.42 14.91
CA ARG A 193 17.15 -23.12 15.61
C ARG A 193 16.39 -22.09 16.44
N ASP A 194 15.06 -22.08 16.30
CA ASP A 194 14.16 -21.15 17.01
C ASP A 194 14.63 -19.68 17.02
N GLY A 195 15.09 -19.19 15.85
CA GLY A 195 15.58 -17.82 15.70
C GLY A 195 16.98 -17.57 16.26
N ARG A 196 17.66 -18.59 16.84
CA ARG A 196 19.02 -18.49 17.42
C ARG A 196 20.05 -19.15 16.52
N VAL A 197 21.22 -18.55 16.43
CA VAL A 197 22.37 -19.15 15.77
C VAL A 197 23.04 -20.15 16.72
N VAL A 198 23.25 -21.38 16.23
CA VAL A 198 23.77 -22.51 17.01
C VAL A 198 24.80 -23.31 16.21
N VAL A 199 25.59 -24.12 16.91
CA VAL A 199 26.50 -25.12 16.31
C VAL A 199 26.11 -26.50 16.79
N PRO A 200 26.18 -27.54 15.94
CA PRO A 200 25.91 -28.93 16.35
C PRO A 200 27.10 -29.50 17.15
N VAL A 201 26.84 -30.03 18.36
CA VAL A 201 27.80 -30.59 19.28
C VAL A 201 27.52 -32.08 19.46
N LYS A 202 28.54 -32.93 19.45
CA LYS A 202 28.40 -34.36 19.70
C LYS A 202 27.80 -34.63 21.07
N ALA A 203 26.92 -35.61 21.19
CA ALA A 203 26.19 -35.91 22.41
C ALA A 203 27.10 -36.18 23.62
N ASP A 204 28.22 -36.88 23.40
CA ASP A 204 29.22 -37.25 24.39
C ASP A 204 30.17 -36.07 24.76
N GLN A 205 30.13 -34.97 23.99
CA GLN A 205 31.03 -33.83 24.16
C GLN A 205 30.32 -32.56 24.66
N LYS A 206 29.05 -32.66 25.09
CA LYS A 206 28.23 -31.51 25.51
C LYS A 206 28.86 -30.66 26.63
N GLY A 207 29.64 -31.27 27.53
CA GLY A 207 30.35 -30.57 28.63
C GLY A 207 31.64 -29.88 28.21
N ASN A 208 32.16 -30.09 27.00
CA ASN A 208 33.45 -29.58 26.55
C ASN A 208 33.36 -28.29 25.73
N LEU A 209 32.15 -27.80 25.50
CA LEU A 209 31.91 -26.48 24.88
C LEU A 209 31.13 -25.59 25.85
N PRO A 210 31.62 -24.40 26.20
CA PRO A 210 30.88 -23.48 27.04
C PRO A 210 29.66 -22.92 26.27
N GLY A 211 28.46 -23.16 26.78
CA GLY A 211 27.23 -22.75 26.13
C GLY A 211 25.98 -23.31 26.80
N ARG A 212 24.84 -23.03 26.18
CA ARG A 212 23.53 -23.60 26.55
C ARG A 212 23.02 -24.48 25.44
N VAL A 213 22.50 -25.63 25.77
CA VAL A 213 21.76 -26.48 24.83
C VAL A 213 20.43 -25.83 24.53
N HIS A 214 20.14 -25.60 23.24
CA HIS A 214 18.89 -24.99 22.79
C HIS A 214 17.96 -26.00 22.15
N ASP A 215 18.52 -27.08 21.55
CA ASP A 215 17.76 -28.14 20.90
C ASP A 215 18.59 -29.44 20.96
N VAL A 216 17.92 -30.56 20.83
CA VAL A 216 18.54 -31.87 20.75
C VAL A 216 17.95 -32.60 19.57
N SER A 217 18.78 -33.00 18.60
CA SER A 217 18.33 -33.77 17.46
C SER A 217 17.81 -35.18 17.85
N SER A 218 17.05 -35.80 16.97
CA SER A 218 16.60 -37.21 17.17
C SER A 218 17.74 -38.21 17.38
N THR A 219 18.95 -37.85 16.95
CA THR A 219 20.20 -38.65 17.17
C THR A 219 20.97 -38.21 18.42
N GLY A 220 20.46 -37.29 19.21
CA GLY A 220 21.02 -36.83 20.47
C GLY A 220 22.08 -35.75 20.37
N ALA A 221 22.33 -35.22 19.17
CA ALA A 221 23.28 -34.11 18.99
C ALA A 221 22.67 -32.76 19.34
#